data_ddc0483973b37904b71601771dfbe83c
#
_entry.id   ddc0483973b37904b71601771dfbe83c
#
_cell.length_a   1.000
_cell.length_b   1.000
_cell.length_c   1.000
_cell.angle_alpha   90.00
_cell.angle_beta   90.00
_cell.angle_gamma   90.00
#
_symmetry.space_group_name_H-M   'P 1'
#
loop_
_entity.id
_entity.type
_entity.pdbx_description
1 polymer ?
#
loop_
_entity_poly.entity_id
_entity_poly.type
_entity_poly.pdbx_seq_one_letter_code
_entity_poly.pdbx_strand_id
1 'polypeptide(L)'
;MVNILFSLLFISSFPFLPSKDSIILSSDYSQIELRVFAHISKALNLIEAFNENKDIHAKTASDIFNVPIEEVTSSMRRQAKAVNFGILYGISSFGLSEDLNIDVNKAKKFIEEYLKTYPRISEYMEEVIKDAHEKGYVKTIMNRKRTIDELNNKNYMIRSSGERMALNTPIQGSSADILKKAMIEIYDEFNKRNLKSKMIIQVHDELVFDVLKSEEEEVTKIVKNIMENTYKLDVPLVVDINKGTDWYDAK
;
A
#
# COMPACT_ATOMS: atom_id res chain seq x y z
N MET A 1 7.17 -18.20 -5.48
CA MET A 1 8.20 -17.22 -5.11
C MET A 1 7.81 -16.38 -3.88
N VAL A 2 6.54 -16.08 -3.64
CA VAL A 2 6.04 -15.30 -2.47
C VAL A 2 6.28 -16.01 -1.13
N ASN A 3 6.16 -17.34 -1.06
CA ASN A 3 6.35 -18.10 0.18
C ASN A 3 7.81 -18.16 0.71
N ILE A 4 8.80 -17.96 -0.15
CA ILE A 4 10.21 -17.97 0.26
C ILE A 4 10.60 -16.61 0.88
N LEU A 5 10.03 -15.51 0.38
CA LEU A 5 10.25 -14.18 0.98
C LEU A 5 9.61 -14.06 2.37
N PHE A 6 8.42 -14.63 2.56
CA PHE A 6 7.77 -14.67 3.90
C PHE A 6 8.56 -15.48 4.91
N SER A 7 9.16 -16.61 4.48
CA SER A 7 10.00 -17.43 5.34
C SER A 7 11.33 -16.75 5.72
N LEU A 8 11.92 -15.98 4.79
CA LEU A 8 13.16 -15.21 5.05
C LEU A 8 12.91 -13.99 5.96
N LEU A 9 11.75 -13.31 5.84
CA LEU A 9 11.35 -12.24 6.76
C LEU A 9 11.10 -12.75 8.18
N PHE A 10 10.54 -13.96 8.33
CA PHE A 10 10.31 -14.59 9.62
C PHE A 10 11.63 -14.92 10.35
N ILE A 11 12.67 -15.33 9.60
CA ILE A 11 14.00 -15.63 10.14
C ILE A 11 14.77 -14.34 10.47
N SER A 12 14.53 -13.24 9.75
CA SER A 12 15.24 -11.97 9.94
C SER A 12 14.71 -11.11 11.10
N SER A 13 13.47 -11.31 11.54
CA SER A 13 12.89 -10.51 12.65
C SER A 13 13.34 -10.99 14.05
N PHE A 14 13.79 -12.22 14.16
CA PHE A 14 14.21 -12.82 15.44
C PHE A 14 15.48 -12.20 16.09
N PRO A 15 16.50 -11.71 15.36
CA PRO A 15 17.71 -11.18 15.99
C PRO A 15 17.65 -9.67 16.35
N PHE A 16 16.57 -8.95 16.05
CA PHE A 16 16.49 -7.53 16.36
C PHE A 16 15.90 -7.30 17.75
N LEU A 17 16.82 -7.21 18.73
CA LEU A 17 16.51 -6.91 20.11
C LEU A 17 16.68 -5.40 20.36
N PRO A 18 15.90 -4.81 21.27
CA PRO A 18 16.07 -3.42 21.65
C PRO A 18 17.36 -3.25 22.49
N SER A 19 17.82 -2.02 22.55
CA SER A 19 18.89 -1.62 23.47
C SER A 19 18.48 -1.84 24.92
N LYS A 20 19.46 -1.74 25.85
CA LYS A 20 19.17 -1.85 27.28
C LYS A 20 18.13 -0.77 27.69
N ASP A 21 17.16 -1.16 28.50
CA ASP A 21 16.07 -0.32 28.99
C ASP A 21 15.15 0.26 27.90
N SER A 22 15.13 -0.42 26.72
CA SER A 22 14.31 -0.07 25.57
C SER A 22 13.28 -1.15 25.24
N ILE A 23 12.40 -0.83 24.29
CA ILE A 23 11.46 -1.73 23.60
C ILE A 23 11.59 -1.52 22.10
N ILE A 24 11.10 -2.48 21.31
CA ILE A 24 10.85 -2.28 19.90
C ILE A 24 9.45 -1.71 19.73
N LEU A 25 9.34 -0.64 18.93
CA LEU A 25 8.08 -0.10 18.45
C LEU A 25 8.06 -0.24 16.94
N SER A 26 7.03 -0.91 16.42
CA SER A 26 6.73 -1.02 15.00
C SER A 26 5.56 -0.11 14.67
N SER A 27 5.67 0.64 13.60
CA SER A 27 4.57 1.47 13.07
C SER A 27 4.42 1.22 11.57
N ASP A 28 3.24 0.76 11.17
CA ASP A 28 2.93 0.34 9.81
C ASP A 28 1.75 1.12 9.25
N TYR A 29 1.86 1.57 7.99
CA TYR A 29 0.73 2.21 7.33
C TYR A 29 -0.34 1.19 6.94
N SER A 30 -1.54 1.36 7.46
CA SER A 30 -2.67 0.54 7.07
C SER A 30 -3.12 0.84 5.63
N GLN A 31 -2.82 -0.08 4.70
CA GLN A 31 -3.27 -0.05 3.30
C GLN A 31 -2.88 1.25 2.54
N ILE A 32 -1.68 1.77 2.74
CA ILE A 32 -1.26 3.07 2.17
C ILE A 32 -1.43 3.12 0.64
N GLU A 33 -1.10 2.05 -0.08
CA GLU A 33 -1.20 2.04 -1.54
C GLU A 33 -2.65 2.14 -2.03
N LEU A 34 -3.61 1.48 -1.36
CA LEU A 34 -5.03 1.60 -1.68
C LEU A 34 -5.57 3.00 -1.34
N ARG A 35 -5.09 3.62 -0.26
CA ARG A 35 -5.44 5.00 0.11
C ARG A 35 -4.88 6.01 -0.89
N VAL A 36 -3.63 5.85 -1.30
CA VAL A 36 -3.02 6.65 -2.37
C VAL A 36 -3.78 6.44 -3.67
N PHE A 37 -4.13 5.20 -4.02
CA PHE A 37 -4.90 4.90 -5.22
C PHE A 37 -6.28 5.56 -5.22
N ALA A 38 -7.02 5.49 -4.11
CA ALA A 38 -8.30 6.19 -3.96
C ALA A 38 -8.14 7.69 -4.21
N HIS A 39 -7.12 8.31 -3.62
CA HIS A 39 -6.83 9.74 -3.78
C HIS A 39 -6.48 10.12 -5.22
N ILE A 40 -5.54 9.42 -5.86
CA ILE A 40 -5.07 9.81 -7.20
C ILE A 40 -6.10 9.49 -8.30
N SER A 41 -6.83 8.37 -8.18
CA SER A 41 -7.89 8.01 -9.12
C SER A 41 -9.15 8.85 -8.94
N LYS A 42 -9.34 9.50 -7.79
CA LYS A 42 -10.58 10.20 -7.41
C LYS A 42 -11.82 9.30 -7.45
N ALA A 43 -11.63 8.02 -7.14
CA ALA A 43 -12.72 7.05 -7.06
C ALA A 43 -13.56 7.29 -5.80
N LEU A 44 -14.67 8.02 -5.94
CA LEU A 44 -15.50 8.48 -4.81
C LEU A 44 -15.93 7.32 -3.91
N ASN A 45 -16.34 6.20 -4.49
CA ASN A 45 -16.77 5.03 -3.73
C ASN A 45 -15.68 4.48 -2.79
N LEU A 46 -14.39 4.52 -3.22
CA LEU A 46 -13.27 4.14 -2.37
C LEU A 46 -12.98 5.20 -1.32
N ILE A 47 -13.03 6.48 -1.73
CA ILE A 47 -12.82 7.61 -0.81
C ILE A 47 -13.86 7.58 0.32
N GLU A 48 -15.12 7.42 0.00
CA GLU A 48 -16.21 7.32 0.97
C GLU A 48 -16.02 6.13 1.91
N ALA A 49 -15.71 4.94 1.37
CA ALA A 49 -15.49 3.76 2.17
C ALA A 49 -14.32 3.90 3.16
N PHE A 50 -13.21 4.54 2.76
CA PHE A 50 -12.10 4.84 3.67
C PHE A 50 -12.46 5.89 4.72
N ASN A 51 -13.19 6.94 4.35
CA ASN A 51 -13.62 7.99 5.27
C ASN A 51 -14.64 7.47 6.30
N GLU A 52 -15.46 6.49 5.93
CA GLU A 52 -16.40 5.81 6.82
C GLU A 52 -15.77 4.62 7.59
N ASN A 53 -14.46 4.41 7.45
CA ASN A 53 -13.71 3.30 8.07
C ASN A 53 -14.29 1.92 7.76
N LYS A 54 -14.85 1.74 6.55
CA LYS A 54 -15.40 0.46 6.08
C LYS A 54 -14.27 -0.48 5.61
N ASP A 55 -14.51 -1.78 5.75
CA ASP A 55 -13.63 -2.79 5.16
C ASP A 55 -13.75 -2.79 3.63
N ILE A 56 -12.76 -2.19 2.96
CA ILE A 56 -12.70 -2.07 1.51
C ILE A 56 -12.81 -3.42 0.80
N HIS A 57 -12.19 -4.46 1.36
CA HIS A 57 -12.23 -5.78 0.74
C HIS A 57 -13.60 -6.45 0.91
N ALA A 58 -14.26 -6.25 2.04
CA ALA A 58 -15.63 -6.72 2.25
C ALA A 58 -16.61 -5.95 1.36
N LYS A 59 -16.46 -4.62 1.24
CA LYS A 59 -17.28 -3.80 0.33
C LYS A 59 -17.11 -4.24 -1.12
N THR A 60 -15.88 -4.40 -1.59
CA THR A 60 -15.60 -4.90 -2.94
C THR A 60 -16.15 -6.30 -3.16
N ALA A 61 -16.09 -7.19 -2.16
CA ALA A 61 -16.69 -8.52 -2.25
C ALA A 61 -18.20 -8.44 -2.41
N SER A 62 -18.88 -7.64 -1.57
CA SER A 62 -20.32 -7.38 -1.69
C SER A 62 -20.71 -6.95 -3.10
N ASP A 63 -19.95 -6.02 -3.68
CA ASP A 63 -20.20 -5.48 -5.02
C ASP A 63 -19.94 -6.52 -6.14
N ILE A 64 -18.80 -7.23 -6.11
CA ILE A 64 -18.42 -8.20 -7.17
C ILE A 64 -19.33 -9.44 -7.14
N PHE A 65 -19.69 -9.92 -5.93
CA PHE A 65 -20.52 -11.12 -5.77
C PHE A 65 -22.02 -10.80 -5.74
N ASN A 66 -22.38 -9.50 -5.72
CA ASN A 66 -23.77 -9.02 -5.63
C ASN A 66 -24.52 -9.63 -4.43
N VAL A 67 -23.91 -9.57 -3.26
CA VAL A 67 -24.48 -10.04 -1.99
C VAL A 67 -24.43 -8.92 -0.95
N PRO A 68 -25.36 -8.91 0.04
CA PRO A 68 -25.25 -8.00 1.17
C PRO A 68 -23.91 -8.15 1.90
N ILE A 69 -23.41 -7.06 2.49
CA ILE A 69 -22.08 -7.06 3.13
C ILE A 69 -22.01 -8.05 4.31
N GLU A 70 -23.12 -8.30 4.96
CA GLU A 70 -23.29 -9.25 6.06
C GLU A 70 -23.17 -10.72 5.62
N GLU A 71 -23.37 -10.99 4.32
CA GLU A 71 -23.27 -12.31 3.73
C GLU A 71 -21.89 -12.58 3.10
N VAL A 72 -20.99 -11.58 3.15
CA VAL A 72 -19.63 -11.72 2.61
C VAL A 72 -18.83 -12.73 3.43
N THR A 73 -18.52 -13.85 2.82
CA THR A 73 -17.67 -14.87 3.43
C THR A 73 -16.18 -14.48 3.44
N SER A 74 -15.41 -15.09 4.33
CA SER A 74 -13.94 -14.91 4.35
C SER A 74 -13.27 -15.26 3.01
N SER A 75 -13.83 -16.23 2.27
CA SER A 75 -13.35 -16.60 0.93
C SER A 75 -13.63 -15.49 -0.09
N MET A 76 -14.82 -14.92 -0.12
CA MET A 76 -15.18 -13.79 -1.00
C MET A 76 -14.31 -12.57 -0.69
N ARG A 77 -14.13 -12.24 0.59
CA ARG A 77 -13.27 -11.13 1.02
C ARG A 77 -11.82 -11.33 0.57
N ARG A 78 -11.28 -12.56 0.67
CA ARG A 78 -9.93 -12.89 0.19
C ARG A 78 -9.82 -12.73 -1.32
N GLN A 79 -10.81 -13.19 -2.09
CA GLN A 79 -10.84 -13.02 -3.55
C GLN A 79 -10.92 -11.53 -3.92
N ALA A 80 -11.79 -10.76 -3.27
CA ALA A 80 -11.88 -9.32 -3.48
C ALA A 80 -10.58 -8.58 -3.12
N LYS A 81 -9.87 -9.02 -2.06
CA LYS A 81 -8.55 -8.50 -1.73
C LYS A 81 -7.56 -8.70 -2.89
N ALA A 82 -7.52 -9.91 -3.47
CA ALA A 82 -6.66 -10.19 -4.63
C ALA A 82 -7.05 -9.35 -5.86
N VAL A 83 -8.35 -9.14 -6.10
CA VAL A 83 -8.84 -8.26 -7.18
C VAL A 83 -8.41 -6.82 -6.93
N ASN A 84 -8.64 -6.26 -5.73
CA ASN A 84 -8.26 -4.90 -5.38
C ASN A 84 -6.76 -4.62 -5.63
N PHE A 85 -5.89 -5.49 -5.12
CA PHE A 85 -4.44 -5.35 -5.34
C PHE A 85 -4.05 -5.69 -6.78
N GLY A 86 -4.69 -6.69 -7.39
CA GLY A 86 -4.45 -7.06 -8.77
C GLY A 86 -4.72 -5.89 -9.72
N ILE A 87 -5.87 -5.24 -9.60
CA ILE A 87 -6.23 -4.07 -10.42
C ILE A 87 -5.23 -2.94 -10.20
N LEU A 88 -4.89 -2.65 -8.95
CA LEU A 88 -3.91 -1.64 -8.58
C LEU A 88 -2.56 -1.85 -9.29
N TYR A 89 -2.17 -3.12 -9.48
CA TYR A 89 -0.91 -3.48 -10.14
C TYR A 89 -1.05 -3.84 -11.64
N GLY A 90 -2.23 -3.62 -12.23
CA GLY A 90 -2.49 -3.91 -13.64
C GLY A 90 -2.41 -5.41 -13.96
N ILE A 91 -2.95 -6.27 -13.08
CA ILE A 91 -2.96 -7.72 -13.27
C ILE A 91 -3.78 -8.12 -14.50
N SER A 92 -3.31 -9.12 -15.24
CA SER A 92 -4.10 -9.75 -16.29
C SER A 92 -5.08 -10.78 -15.72
N SER A 93 -6.12 -11.13 -16.50
CA SER A 93 -7.04 -12.21 -16.11
C SER A 93 -6.33 -13.55 -15.89
N PHE A 94 -5.25 -13.81 -16.64
CA PHE A 94 -4.40 -14.97 -16.42
C PHE A 94 -3.66 -14.89 -15.07
N GLY A 95 -3.01 -13.77 -14.75
CA GLY A 95 -2.34 -13.60 -13.46
C GLY A 95 -3.29 -13.74 -12.28
N LEU A 96 -4.50 -13.14 -12.37
CA LEU A 96 -5.50 -13.25 -11.30
C LEU A 96 -6.04 -14.71 -11.18
N SER A 97 -6.15 -15.43 -12.27
CA SER A 97 -6.58 -16.84 -12.25
C SER A 97 -5.58 -17.73 -11.52
N GLU A 98 -4.28 -17.51 -11.72
CA GLU A 98 -3.21 -18.20 -11.01
C GLU A 98 -3.20 -17.86 -9.51
N ASP A 99 -3.31 -16.57 -9.17
CA ASP A 99 -3.31 -16.11 -7.76
C ASP A 99 -4.48 -16.68 -6.95
N LEU A 100 -5.64 -16.79 -7.58
CA LEU A 100 -6.86 -17.28 -6.93
C LEU A 100 -7.13 -18.78 -7.14
N ASN A 101 -6.34 -19.45 -7.99
CA ASN A 101 -6.57 -20.82 -8.42
C ASN A 101 -8.01 -21.04 -8.96
N ILE A 102 -8.42 -20.18 -9.91
CA ILE A 102 -9.74 -20.19 -10.56
C ILE A 102 -9.57 -20.21 -12.08
N ASP A 103 -10.67 -20.51 -12.79
CA ASP A 103 -10.70 -20.41 -14.25
C ASP A 103 -10.46 -18.98 -14.75
N VAL A 104 -9.73 -18.84 -15.88
CA VAL A 104 -9.35 -17.53 -16.47
C VAL A 104 -10.60 -16.71 -16.85
N ASN A 105 -11.68 -17.34 -17.32
CA ASN A 105 -12.91 -16.61 -17.65
C ASN A 105 -13.59 -16.08 -16.39
N LYS A 106 -13.49 -16.81 -15.27
CA LYS A 106 -13.99 -16.32 -13.97
C LYS A 106 -13.17 -15.14 -13.46
N ALA A 107 -11.84 -15.21 -13.58
CA ALA A 107 -10.95 -14.10 -13.23
C ALA A 107 -11.23 -12.85 -14.10
N LYS A 108 -11.46 -13.05 -15.40
CA LYS A 108 -11.85 -11.99 -16.34
C LYS A 108 -13.15 -11.32 -15.90
N LYS A 109 -14.17 -12.10 -15.55
CA LYS A 109 -15.46 -11.55 -15.05
C LYS A 109 -15.26 -10.73 -13.77
N PHE A 110 -14.42 -11.16 -12.85
CA PHE A 110 -14.14 -10.38 -11.64
C PHE A 110 -13.52 -9.01 -11.95
N ILE A 111 -12.57 -8.96 -12.90
CA ILE A 111 -11.98 -7.70 -13.34
C ILE A 111 -13.02 -6.81 -14.01
N GLU A 112 -13.85 -7.37 -14.90
CA GLU A 112 -14.90 -6.64 -15.62
C GLU A 112 -15.95 -6.07 -14.65
N GLU A 113 -16.45 -6.86 -13.70
CA GLU A 113 -17.42 -6.39 -12.71
C GLU A 113 -16.80 -5.33 -11.77
N TYR A 114 -15.53 -5.48 -11.39
CA TYR A 114 -14.83 -4.47 -10.61
C TYR A 114 -14.75 -3.14 -11.36
N LEU A 115 -14.28 -3.15 -12.60
CA LEU A 115 -14.14 -1.93 -13.40
C LEU A 115 -15.50 -1.29 -13.75
N LYS A 116 -16.54 -2.10 -13.90
CA LYS A 116 -17.92 -1.61 -14.07
C LYS A 116 -18.46 -0.96 -12.79
N THR A 117 -18.16 -1.53 -11.62
CA THR A 117 -18.55 -0.98 -10.31
C THR A 117 -17.79 0.31 -9.98
N TYR A 118 -16.54 0.38 -10.42
CA TYR A 118 -15.64 1.52 -10.18
C TYR A 118 -15.18 2.18 -11.50
N PRO A 119 -16.09 2.79 -12.29
CA PRO A 119 -15.77 3.30 -13.64
C PRO A 119 -14.64 4.34 -13.62
N ARG A 120 -14.55 5.17 -12.59
CA ARG A 120 -13.49 6.16 -12.45
C ARG A 120 -12.10 5.53 -12.37
N ILE A 121 -12.00 4.29 -11.85
CA ILE A 121 -10.74 3.55 -11.84
C ILE A 121 -10.33 3.15 -13.27
N SER A 122 -11.28 2.66 -14.07
CA SER A 122 -11.03 2.34 -15.48
C SER A 122 -10.53 3.55 -16.26
N GLU A 123 -11.24 4.67 -16.14
CA GLU A 123 -10.86 5.95 -16.75
C GLU A 123 -9.45 6.41 -16.33
N TYR A 124 -9.16 6.36 -15.03
CA TYR A 124 -7.83 6.71 -14.50
C TYR A 124 -6.73 5.84 -15.10
N MET A 125 -6.95 4.52 -15.20
CA MET A 125 -5.96 3.62 -15.78
C MET A 125 -5.69 3.95 -17.25
N GLU A 126 -6.74 4.24 -18.03
CA GLU A 126 -6.62 4.65 -19.44
C GLU A 126 -5.90 5.99 -19.57
N GLU A 127 -6.24 6.98 -18.72
CA GLU A 127 -5.59 8.29 -18.67
C GLU A 127 -4.09 8.16 -18.39
N VAL A 128 -3.71 7.37 -17.38
CA VAL A 128 -2.29 7.17 -17.00
C VAL A 128 -1.51 6.49 -18.11
N ILE A 129 -2.06 5.43 -18.73
CA ILE A 129 -1.39 4.73 -19.83
C ILE A 129 -1.20 5.67 -21.02
N LYS A 130 -2.25 6.40 -21.43
CA LYS A 130 -2.19 7.37 -22.52
C LYS A 130 -1.14 8.45 -22.25
N ASP A 131 -1.18 9.06 -21.08
CA ASP A 131 -0.22 10.09 -20.67
C ASP A 131 1.23 9.56 -20.67
N ALA A 132 1.41 8.30 -20.21
CA ALA A 132 2.72 7.67 -20.17
C ALA A 132 3.28 7.41 -21.58
N HIS A 133 2.44 6.97 -22.53
CA HIS A 133 2.84 6.82 -23.94
C HIS A 133 3.21 8.17 -24.57
N GLU A 134 2.45 9.21 -24.31
CA GLU A 134 2.71 10.54 -24.87
C GLU A 134 3.98 11.19 -24.30
N LYS A 135 4.21 11.04 -22.98
CA LYS A 135 5.29 11.74 -22.27
C LYS A 135 6.58 10.90 -22.11
N GLY A 136 6.46 9.57 -22.21
CA GLY A 136 7.56 8.63 -21.94
C GLY A 136 7.90 8.49 -20.44
N TYR A 137 7.08 9.02 -19.55
CA TYR A 137 7.28 8.94 -18.10
C TYR A 137 5.98 9.12 -17.31
N VAL A 138 6.03 8.72 -16.06
CA VAL A 138 5.00 9.00 -15.05
C VAL A 138 5.58 9.75 -13.85
N LYS A 139 4.71 10.27 -12.97
CA LYS A 139 5.10 11.01 -11.77
C LYS A 139 4.36 10.51 -10.54
N THR A 140 5.02 10.67 -9.39
CA THR A 140 4.37 10.55 -8.08
C THR A 140 3.59 11.83 -7.73
N ILE A 141 2.79 11.78 -6.65
CA ILE A 141 2.10 12.98 -6.10
C ILE A 141 3.08 14.08 -5.65
N MET A 142 4.33 13.72 -5.36
CA MET A 142 5.41 14.68 -5.04
C MET A 142 6.26 15.05 -6.27
N ASN A 143 5.74 14.80 -7.48
CA ASN A 143 6.40 15.14 -8.76
C ASN A 143 7.72 14.41 -9.04
N ARG A 144 8.03 13.34 -8.32
CA ARG A 144 9.18 12.49 -8.65
C ARG A 144 8.89 11.75 -9.95
N LYS A 145 9.78 11.92 -10.93
CA LYS A 145 9.63 11.41 -12.29
C LYS A 145 10.28 10.03 -12.44
N ARG A 146 9.60 9.13 -13.15
CA ARG A 146 10.16 7.86 -13.64
C ARG A 146 9.95 7.75 -15.14
N THR A 147 11.05 7.67 -15.91
CA THR A 147 11.03 7.35 -17.34
C THR A 147 10.76 5.86 -17.54
N ILE A 148 10.01 5.51 -18.58
CA ILE A 148 9.63 4.12 -18.90
C ILE A 148 9.88 3.90 -20.39
N ASP A 149 11.05 3.39 -20.72
CA ASP A 149 11.51 3.19 -22.11
C ASP A 149 10.74 2.05 -22.80
N GLU A 150 10.23 1.10 -22.02
CA GLU A 150 9.45 -0.06 -22.48
C GLU A 150 8.15 0.31 -23.22
N LEU A 151 7.55 1.47 -22.94
CA LEU A 151 6.30 1.92 -23.55
C LEU A 151 6.36 2.02 -25.08
N ASN A 152 7.53 2.33 -25.62
CA ASN A 152 7.73 2.49 -27.07
C ASN A 152 8.24 1.21 -27.76
N ASN A 153 8.32 0.09 -27.05
CA ASN A 153 8.84 -1.15 -27.60
C ASN A 153 7.85 -1.81 -28.57
N LYS A 154 8.36 -2.31 -29.71
CA LYS A 154 7.54 -3.02 -30.70
C LYS A 154 7.03 -4.37 -30.18
N ASN A 155 7.77 -5.01 -29.28
CA ASN A 155 7.34 -6.25 -28.65
C ASN A 155 6.22 -5.98 -27.65
N TYR A 156 5.06 -6.62 -27.87
CA TYR A 156 3.88 -6.48 -27.05
C TYR A 156 4.13 -6.80 -25.55
N MET A 157 4.90 -7.85 -25.26
CA MET A 157 5.16 -8.27 -23.87
C MET A 157 5.97 -7.20 -23.12
N ILE A 158 6.96 -6.60 -23.77
CA ILE A 158 7.79 -5.53 -23.19
C ILE A 158 6.93 -4.27 -23.00
N ARG A 159 6.16 -3.89 -24.02
CA ARG A 159 5.26 -2.73 -23.93
C ARG A 159 4.22 -2.89 -22.82
N SER A 160 3.57 -4.04 -22.74
CA SER A 160 2.59 -4.34 -21.66
C SER A 160 3.25 -4.31 -20.27
N SER A 161 4.52 -4.70 -20.15
CA SER A 161 5.27 -4.52 -18.90
C SER A 161 5.50 -3.03 -18.58
N GLY A 162 5.79 -2.21 -19.59
CA GLY A 162 5.89 -0.75 -19.45
C GLY A 162 4.58 -0.11 -18.99
N GLU A 163 3.45 -0.54 -19.55
CA GLU A 163 2.12 -0.05 -19.15
C GLU A 163 1.80 -0.40 -17.68
N ARG A 164 2.14 -1.61 -17.24
CA ARG A 164 2.03 -1.96 -15.80
C ARG A 164 2.93 -1.12 -14.91
N MET A 165 4.18 -0.83 -15.34
CA MET A 165 5.06 0.09 -14.61
C MET A 165 4.48 1.50 -14.55
N ALA A 166 3.81 1.95 -15.61
CA ALA A 166 3.14 3.25 -15.64
C ALA A 166 1.98 3.34 -14.64
N LEU A 167 1.18 2.28 -14.49
CA LEU A 167 0.10 2.21 -13.51
C LEU A 167 0.62 2.15 -12.06
N ASN A 168 1.64 1.33 -11.81
CA ASN A 168 2.15 1.08 -10.46
C ASN A 168 2.96 2.24 -9.89
N THR A 169 3.76 2.90 -10.72
CA THR A 169 4.73 3.90 -10.24
C THR A 169 4.08 5.11 -9.54
N PRO A 170 2.97 5.69 -10.03
CA PRO A 170 2.29 6.78 -9.31
C PRO A 170 1.84 6.35 -7.91
N ILE A 171 1.43 5.09 -7.73
CA ILE A 171 0.90 4.56 -6.48
C ILE A 171 2.04 4.21 -5.51
N GLN A 172 2.85 3.22 -5.87
CA GLN A 172 3.97 2.75 -5.04
C GLN A 172 4.99 3.86 -4.78
N GLY A 173 5.31 4.64 -5.83
CA GLY A 173 6.22 5.76 -5.70
C GLY A 173 5.70 6.84 -4.76
N SER A 174 4.40 7.14 -4.79
CA SER A 174 3.80 8.12 -3.88
C SER A 174 3.75 7.61 -2.44
N SER A 175 3.43 6.34 -2.23
CA SER A 175 3.49 5.71 -0.91
C SER A 175 4.90 5.78 -0.32
N ALA A 176 5.92 5.48 -1.13
CA ALA A 176 7.31 5.61 -0.72
C ALA A 176 7.73 7.07 -0.44
N ASP A 177 7.19 8.04 -1.18
CA ASP A 177 7.47 9.46 -0.95
C ASP A 177 6.84 9.93 0.36
N ILE A 178 5.60 9.53 0.66
CA ILE A 178 4.92 9.82 1.93
C ILE A 178 5.73 9.25 3.10
N LEU A 179 6.13 7.98 3.02
CA LEU A 179 6.90 7.31 4.07
C LEU A 179 8.24 8.04 4.30
N LYS A 180 8.99 8.37 3.24
CA LYS A 180 10.27 9.08 3.35
C LYS A 180 10.11 10.47 3.97
N LYS A 181 9.03 11.18 3.62
CA LYS A 181 8.72 12.46 4.23
C LYS A 181 8.45 12.30 5.72
N ALA A 182 7.65 11.32 6.12
CA ALA A 182 7.40 11.00 7.52
C ALA A 182 8.70 10.66 8.28
N MET A 183 9.61 9.87 7.67
CA MET A 183 10.91 9.54 8.26
C MET A 183 11.74 10.78 8.57
N ILE A 184 11.79 11.76 7.65
CA ILE A 184 12.53 13.02 7.84
C ILE A 184 11.89 13.83 8.97
N GLU A 185 10.57 13.99 8.96
CA GLU A 185 9.86 14.75 9.99
C GLU A 185 9.99 14.14 11.39
N ILE A 186 9.95 12.80 11.50
CA ILE A 186 10.18 12.07 12.76
C ILE A 186 11.61 12.29 13.23
N TYR A 187 12.60 12.16 12.34
CA TYR A 187 14.00 12.39 12.67
C TYR A 187 14.24 13.80 13.21
N ASP A 188 13.68 14.80 12.54
CA ASP A 188 13.82 16.21 12.94
C ASP A 188 13.14 16.49 14.29
N GLU A 189 11.95 15.92 14.53
CA GLU A 189 11.23 16.09 15.79
C GLU A 189 11.93 15.39 16.97
N PHE A 190 12.53 14.21 16.74
CA PHE A 190 13.34 13.53 17.75
C PHE A 190 14.56 14.35 18.14
N ASN A 191 15.27 14.91 17.15
CA ASN A 191 16.43 15.79 17.41
C ASN A 191 16.03 17.06 18.16
N LYS A 192 14.95 17.71 17.76
CA LYS A 192 14.43 18.92 18.39
C LYS A 192 14.07 18.71 19.86
N ARG A 193 13.55 17.53 20.22
CA ARG A 193 13.20 17.17 21.59
C ARG A 193 14.33 16.51 22.36
N ASN A 194 15.50 16.31 21.74
CA ASN A 194 16.65 15.61 22.31
C ASN A 194 16.33 14.18 22.78
N LEU A 195 15.42 13.48 22.09
CA LEU A 195 15.07 12.08 22.36
C LEU A 195 16.27 11.18 22.09
N LYS A 196 16.39 10.11 22.88
CA LYS A 196 17.46 9.10 22.75
C LYS A 196 16.99 7.89 21.91
N SER A 197 15.70 7.72 21.80
CA SER A 197 15.06 6.71 20.93
C SER A 197 15.46 6.92 19.46
N LYS A 198 15.52 5.83 18.69
CA LYS A 198 16.03 5.89 17.31
C LYS A 198 15.13 5.12 16.36
N MET A 199 14.92 5.66 15.17
CA MET A 199 14.44 4.89 14.02
C MET A 199 15.60 4.02 13.54
N ILE A 200 15.38 2.69 13.47
CA ILE A 200 16.46 1.74 13.18
C ILE A 200 16.27 0.98 11.86
N ILE A 201 15.02 0.74 11.44
CA ILE A 201 14.73 -0.05 10.23
C ILE A 201 13.53 0.57 9.49
N GLN A 202 13.54 0.48 8.16
CA GLN A 202 12.40 0.70 7.28
C GLN A 202 12.24 -0.52 6.38
N VAL A 203 11.06 -1.13 6.39
CA VAL A 203 10.71 -2.28 5.53
C VAL A 203 9.32 -2.07 4.94
N HIS A 204 9.22 -2.02 3.61
CA HIS A 204 7.97 -1.69 2.91
C HIS A 204 7.37 -0.36 3.40
N ASP A 205 6.26 -0.40 4.10
CA ASP A 205 5.51 0.70 4.71
C ASP A 205 5.62 0.75 6.24
N GLU A 206 6.46 -0.12 6.82
CA GLU A 206 6.76 -0.22 8.24
C GLU A 206 8.01 0.58 8.61
N LEU A 207 7.94 1.30 9.74
CA LEU A 207 9.09 1.91 10.44
C LEU A 207 9.25 1.24 11.80
N VAL A 208 10.49 0.85 12.11
CA VAL A 208 10.84 0.19 13.38
C VAL A 208 11.76 1.09 14.18
N PHE A 209 11.48 1.21 15.47
CA PHE A 209 12.20 2.08 16.39
C PHE A 209 12.72 1.29 17.58
N ASP A 210 13.92 1.65 18.03
CA ASP A 210 14.47 1.31 19.33
C ASP A 210 14.11 2.44 20.31
N VAL A 211 13.17 2.18 21.22
CA VAL A 211 12.52 3.20 22.04
C VAL A 211 12.85 3.01 23.50
N LEU A 212 13.49 3.99 24.13
CA LEU A 212 13.70 4.00 25.60
C LEU A 212 12.34 3.94 26.31
N LYS A 213 12.21 3.10 27.32
CA LYS A 213 10.96 2.96 28.10
C LYS A 213 10.50 4.28 28.72
N SER A 214 11.45 5.17 29.07
CA SER A 214 11.13 6.50 29.59
C SER A 214 10.55 7.46 28.55
N GLU A 215 10.74 7.18 27.25
CA GLU A 215 10.29 8.01 26.13
C GLU A 215 9.11 7.36 25.38
N GLU A 216 8.68 6.16 25.77
CA GLU A 216 7.74 5.31 25.03
C GLU A 216 6.43 6.05 24.66
N GLU A 217 5.81 6.70 25.63
CA GLU A 217 4.52 7.37 25.41
C GLU A 217 4.66 8.57 24.47
N GLU A 218 5.72 9.36 24.65
CA GLU A 218 6.01 10.52 23.83
C GLU A 218 6.34 10.11 22.38
N VAL A 219 7.26 9.15 22.20
CA VAL A 219 7.66 8.63 20.89
C VAL A 219 6.47 8.04 20.14
N THR A 220 5.65 7.23 20.83
CA THR A 220 4.43 6.66 20.24
C THR A 220 3.50 7.74 19.67
N LYS A 221 3.27 8.81 20.44
CA LYS A 221 2.43 9.94 20.02
C LYS A 221 3.03 10.70 18.83
N ILE A 222 4.33 10.97 18.86
CA ILE A 222 5.03 11.68 17.79
C ILE A 222 4.97 10.89 16.50
N VAL A 223 5.38 9.62 16.53
CA VAL A 223 5.41 8.75 15.35
C VAL A 223 4.03 8.64 14.72
N LYS A 224 3.00 8.32 15.53
CA LYS A 224 1.64 8.23 15.03
C LYS A 224 1.16 9.53 14.40
N ASN A 225 1.30 10.63 15.11
CA ASN A 225 0.84 11.94 14.62
C ASN A 225 1.54 12.36 13.33
N ILE A 226 2.85 12.18 13.22
CA ILE A 226 3.59 12.55 12.02
C ILE A 226 3.20 11.65 10.86
N MET A 227 3.21 10.32 11.01
CA MET A 227 2.87 9.41 9.94
C MET A 227 1.45 9.64 9.41
N GLU A 228 0.47 9.87 10.29
CA GLU A 228 -0.91 10.11 9.88
C GLU A 228 -1.15 11.50 9.24
N ASN A 229 -0.28 12.49 9.47
CA ASN A 229 -0.47 13.87 9.02
C ASN A 229 0.59 14.40 8.06
N THR A 230 1.63 13.63 7.76
CA THR A 230 2.76 14.07 6.91
C THR A 230 2.33 14.48 5.50
N TYR A 231 1.23 13.92 4.98
CA TYR A 231 0.67 14.26 3.67
C TYR A 231 -0.84 14.20 3.69
N LYS A 232 -1.50 15.23 3.10
CA LYS A 232 -2.96 15.29 3.06
C LYS A 232 -3.49 14.60 1.80
N LEU A 233 -4.16 13.48 1.99
CA LEU A 233 -4.95 12.79 0.96
C LEU A 233 -6.44 13.13 1.12
N ASP A 234 -7.29 12.69 0.17
CA ASP A 234 -8.75 12.76 0.30
C ASP A 234 -9.31 11.69 1.26
N VAL A 235 -8.43 10.81 1.72
CA VAL A 235 -8.71 9.76 2.70
C VAL A 235 -7.71 9.85 3.85
N PRO A 236 -8.05 9.46 5.08
CA PRO A 236 -7.10 9.51 6.18
C PRO A 236 -5.93 8.54 5.94
N LEU A 237 -4.72 8.93 6.32
CA LEU A 237 -3.64 7.99 6.56
C LEU A 237 -3.86 7.38 7.94
N VAL A 238 -3.74 6.07 8.06
CA VAL A 238 -3.92 5.34 9.33
C VAL A 238 -2.69 4.51 9.58
N VAL A 239 -2.22 4.53 10.82
CA VAL A 239 -1.01 3.83 11.26
C VAL A 239 -1.34 2.89 12.40
N ASP A 240 -0.99 1.63 12.22
CA ASP A 240 -1.04 0.60 13.26
C ASP A 240 0.31 0.63 14.02
N ILE A 241 0.25 0.72 15.35
CA ILE A 241 1.43 0.74 16.20
C ILE A 241 1.39 -0.46 17.13
N ASN A 242 2.44 -1.25 17.08
CA ASN A 242 2.68 -2.39 17.94
C ASN A 242 3.99 -2.21 18.72
N LYS A 243 4.09 -2.90 19.85
CA LYS A 243 5.24 -2.83 20.75
C LYS A 243 5.62 -4.23 21.19
N GLY A 244 6.91 -4.47 21.33
CA GLY A 244 7.40 -5.78 21.73
C GLY A 244 8.78 -5.74 22.40
N THR A 245 9.18 -6.88 22.92
CA THR A 245 10.51 -7.13 23.46
C THR A 245 11.52 -7.44 22.37
N ASP A 246 11.04 -7.71 21.17
CA ASP A 246 11.80 -7.85 19.93
C ASP A 246 10.91 -7.46 18.74
N TRP A 247 11.47 -7.51 17.53
CA TRP A 247 10.69 -7.14 16.32
C TRP A 247 9.62 -8.17 15.96
N TYR A 248 9.75 -9.42 16.38
CA TYR A 248 8.74 -10.45 16.14
C TYR A 248 7.50 -10.20 17.01
N ASP A 249 7.69 -9.86 18.28
CA ASP A 249 6.61 -9.51 19.21
C ASP A 249 5.90 -8.20 18.82
N ALA A 250 6.62 -7.29 18.15
CA ALA A 250 6.11 -5.99 17.73
C ALA A 250 5.36 -6.03 16.37
N LYS A 251 5.03 -7.24 15.85
CA LYS A 251 4.32 -7.41 14.56
C LYS A 251 2.86 -7.78 14.73
#